data_1a169dd5d152049a39e26a60912ceea4
#
_entry.id   1a169dd5d152049a39e26a60912ceea4
#
_cell.length_a   1.000
_cell.length_b   1.000
_cell.length_c   1.000
_cell.angle_alpha   90.00
_cell.angle_beta   90.00
_cell.angle_gamma   90.00
#
_symmetry.space_group_name_H-M   'P 1'
#
loop_
_entity.id
_entity.type
_entity.pdbx_description
1 polymer ?
#
loop_
_entity_poly.entity_id
_entity_poly.type
_entity_poly.pdbx_seq_one_letter_code
_entity_poly.pdbx_strand_id
1 'polypeptide(L)'
;ITRKHGVLFHTDATQAVGKIPLDVEQMNIDLLSFTAHKMYGPKGVGALYVRRKRPRVRLSPIMFGGGHERGMRSGTLNVPGIVGFAKALELCRDEMESEAERQTALRERLHQRLQAELDHIKLNGHPTQRLPNNLNVSFGYVEGESLIMGISDIAVSSGSACTSASLEPSYVLRALGVGDDLAHSSIRFGVGRFTTEEEIDYTADKMIFAVKRLRDMSPLYEMVQEGIDLSTVNWTPH
;
A
#
# COMPACT_ATOMS: atom_id res chain seq x y z
N ILE A 1 -6.78 -21.55 5.72
CA ILE A 1 -8.17 -21.72 5.21
C ILE A 1 -8.15 -22.56 3.95
N THR A 2 -7.50 -22.16 2.86
CA THR A 2 -7.53 -22.83 1.53
C THR A 2 -7.16 -24.30 1.58
N ARG A 3 -6.10 -24.67 2.32
CA ARG A 3 -5.68 -26.08 2.54
C ARG A 3 -6.78 -26.93 3.18
N LYS A 4 -7.49 -26.37 4.16
CA LYS A 4 -8.60 -27.06 4.84
C LYS A 4 -9.74 -27.43 3.88
N HIS A 5 -9.92 -26.62 2.82
CA HIS A 5 -10.97 -26.81 1.81
C HIS A 5 -10.46 -27.43 0.50
N GLY A 6 -9.20 -27.86 0.42
CA GLY A 6 -8.61 -28.40 -0.80
C GLY A 6 -8.51 -27.42 -1.96
N VAL A 7 -8.54 -26.10 -1.68
CA VAL A 7 -8.49 -25.04 -2.68
C VAL A 7 -7.06 -24.53 -2.83
N LEU A 8 -6.62 -24.27 -4.06
CA LEU A 8 -5.32 -23.66 -4.33
C LEU A 8 -5.30 -22.21 -3.85
N PHE A 9 -4.16 -21.80 -3.31
CA PHE A 9 -3.93 -20.43 -2.85
C PHE A 9 -2.99 -19.68 -3.79
N HIS A 10 -3.50 -18.64 -4.43
CA HIS A 10 -2.72 -17.64 -5.17
C HIS A 10 -2.67 -16.33 -4.38
N THR A 11 -1.51 -15.72 -4.34
CA THR A 11 -1.33 -14.37 -3.82
C THR A 11 -0.61 -13.47 -4.82
N ASP A 12 -1.09 -12.24 -4.99
CA ASP A 12 -0.29 -11.16 -5.52
C ASP A 12 0.61 -10.63 -4.39
N ALA A 13 1.90 -10.98 -4.47
CA ALA A 13 2.90 -10.57 -3.50
C ALA A 13 3.76 -9.39 -3.99
N THR A 14 3.28 -8.65 -4.98
CA THR A 14 4.00 -7.55 -5.62
C THR A 14 4.51 -6.50 -4.62
N GLN A 15 3.77 -6.25 -3.56
CA GLN A 15 4.19 -5.29 -2.52
C GLN A 15 5.02 -5.94 -1.39
N ALA A 16 5.06 -7.27 -1.29
CA ALA A 16 5.71 -7.99 -0.21
C ALA A 16 7.09 -8.52 -0.58
N VAL A 17 7.25 -9.03 -1.82
CA VAL A 17 8.55 -9.55 -2.31
C VAL A 17 9.60 -8.45 -2.25
N GLY A 18 10.77 -8.80 -1.67
CA GLY A 18 11.89 -7.88 -1.49
C GLY A 18 11.75 -6.91 -0.30
N LYS A 19 10.67 -7.02 0.52
CA LYS A 19 10.44 -6.16 1.70
C LYS A 19 10.24 -6.93 2.98
N ILE A 20 9.72 -8.15 2.89
CA ILE A 20 9.55 -9.06 4.02
C ILE A 20 9.96 -10.48 3.60
N PRO A 21 10.41 -11.32 4.55
CA PRO A 21 10.67 -12.72 4.26
C PRO A 21 9.42 -13.45 3.78
N LEU A 22 9.55 -14.22 2.70
CA LEU A 22 8.49 -15.04 2.14
C LEU A 22 8.99 -16.47 1.96
N ASP A 23 8.27 -17.43 2.57
CA ASP A 23 8.51 -18.85 2.41
C ASP A 23 7.23 -19.52 1.88
N VAL A 24 7.26 -19.89 0.60
CA VAL A 24 6.09 -20.47 -0.07
C VAL A 24 5.68 -21.82 0.50
N GLU A 25 6.60 -22.56 1.15
CA GLU A 25 6.30 -23.84 1.79
C GLU A 25 5.61 -23.62 3.13
N GLN A 26 6.20 -22.80 4.02
CA GLN A 26 5.62 -22.49 5.33
C GLN A 26 4.28 -21.77 5.21
N MET A 27 4.16 -20.83 4.26
CA MET A 27 2.94 -20.05 4.02
C MET A 27 1.91 -20.83 3.20
N ASN A 28 2.22 -22.05 2.74
CA ASN A 28 1.34 -22.87 1.90
C ASN A 28 0.85 -22.14 0.64
N ILE A 29 1.69 -21.34 0.00
CA ILE A 29 1.38 -20.61 -1.22
C ILE A 29 1.54 -21.55 -2.41
N ASP A 30 0.52 -21.67 -3.26
CA ASP A 30 0.54 -22.52 -4.45
C ASP A 30 0.91 -21.76 -5.72
N LEU A 31 0.54 -20.47 -5.78
CA LEU A 31 0.91 -19.52 -6.84
C LEU A 31 1.23 -18.18 -6.19
N LEU A 32 2.27 -17.51 -6.71
CA LEU A 32 2.65 -16.18 -6.23
C LEU A 32 3.11 -15.35 -7.43
N SER A 33 2.46 -14.19 -7.63
CA SER A 33 2.83 -13.23 -8.67
C SER A 33 3.51 -12.01 -8.08
N PHE A 34 4.53 -11.49 -8.79
CA PHE A 34 5.24 -10.27 -8.41
C PHE A 34 5.95 -9.64 -9.61
N THR A 35 6.38 -8.39 -9.46
CA THR A 35 6.97 -7.61 -10.55
C THR A 35 8.26 -6.92 -10.14
N ALA A 36 9.18 -6.77 -11.09
CA ALA A 36 10.49 -6.18 -10.86
C ALA A 36 10.42 -4.69 -10.44
N HIS A 37 9.54 -3.90 -11.04
CA HIS A 37 9.50 -2.45 -10.83
C HIS A 37 9.01 -2.03 -9.43
N LYS A 38 8.51 -2.96 -8.61
CA LYS A 38 8.17 -2.70 -7.20
C LYS A 38 9.32 -3.03 -6.24
N MET A 39 10.45 -3.45 -6.79
CA MET A 39 11.70 -3.69 -6.05
C MET A 39 12.91 -3.07 -6.77
N TYR A 40 12.69 -1.91 -7.37
CA TYR A 40 13.70 -1.09 -8.08
C TYR A 40 14.31 -1.76 -9.32
N GLY A 41 13.68 -2.81 -9.83
CA GLY A 41 14.03 -3.44 -11.09
C GLY A 41 13.33 -2.82 -12.30
N PRO A 42 13.59 -3.34 -13.52
CA PRO A 42 13.02 -2.81 -14.75
C PRO A 42 11.51 -3.00 -14.84
N LYS A 43 10.83 -2.05 -15.50
CA LYS A 43 9.41 -2.18 -15.88
C LYS A 43 9.25 -3.23 -17.00
N GLY A 44 8.06 -3.80 -17.12
CA GLY A 44 7.71 -4.73 -18.20
C GLY A 44 8.14 -6.17 -17.96
N VAL A 45 8.64 -6.52 -16.77
CA VAL A 45 9.01 -7.88 -16.39
C VAL A 45 8.50 -8.23 -15.00
N GLY A 46 8.00 -9.45 -14.85
CA GLY A 46 7.53 -10.01 -13.59
C GLY A 46 7.71 -11.53 -13.58
N ALA A 47 7.35 -12.16 -12.47
CA ALA A 47 7.43 -13.60 -12.31
C ALA A 47 6.18 -14.17 -11.67
N LEU A 48 5.92 -15.45 -11.98
CA LEU A 48 4.90 -16.26 -11.36
C LEU A 48 5.55 -17.52 -10.79
N TYR A 49 5.52 -17.66 -9.48
CA TYR A 49 5.81 -18.94 -8.84
C TYR A 49 4.63 -19.88 -9.02
N VAL A 50 4.91 -21.12 -9.42
CA VAL A 50 3.92 -22.19 -9.60
C VAL A 50 4.40 -23.42 -8.85
N ARG A 51 3.65 -23.85 -7.83
CA ARG A 51 3.96 -25.04 -7.04
C ARG A 51 3.93 -26.30 -7.89
N ARG A 52 4.98 -27.11 -7.83
CA ARG A 52 5.13 -28.30 -8.66
C ARG A 52 4.82 -29.61 -7.94
N LYS A 53 4.82 -29.59 -6.60
CA LYS A 53 4.63 -30.79 -5.77
C LYS A 53 3.78 -30.45 -4.56
N ARG A 54 2.84 -31.31 -4.22
CA ARG A 54 2.06 -31.32 -2.97
C ARG A 54 1.32 -30.01 -2.65
N PRO A 55 0.36 -29.58 -3.49
CA PRO A 55 -0.15 -30.20 -4.70
C PRO A 55 0.69 -29.81 -5.93
N ARG A 56 0.49 -30.53 -7.02
CA ARG A 56 1.01 -30.10 -8.32
C ARG A 56 0.01 -29.17 -8.99
N VAL A 57 0.35 -27.91 -9.10
CA VAL A 57 -0.44 -26.93 -9.85
C VAL A 57 -0.16 -27.07 -11.33
N ARG A 58 -1.22 -27.03 -12.14
CA ARG A 58 -1.14 -26.99 -13.61
C ARG A 58 -1.84 -25.73 -14.10
N LEU A 59 -1.21 -25.03 -15.03
CA LEU A 59 -1.77 -23.85 -15.67
C LEU A 59 -2.08 -24.17 -17.14
N SER A 60 -3.23 -23.70 -17.60
CA SER A 60 -3.54 -23.66 -19.04
C SER A 60 -2.90 -22.38 -19.61
N PRO A 61 -2.07 -22.49 -20.67
CA PRO A 61 -1.50 -21.31 -21.29
C PRO A 61 -2.59 -20.46 -21.93
N ILE A 62 -2.46 -19.15 -21.80
CA ILE A 62 -3.32 -18.15 -22.48
C ILE A 62 -2.60 -17.49 -23.66
N MET A 63 -1.27 -17.69 -23.77
CA MET A 63 -0.43 -17.25 -24.89
C MET A 63 0.23 -18.47 -25.52
N PHE A 64 -0.14 -18.75 -26.76
CA PHE A 64 0.34 -19.90 -27.52
C PHE A 64 1.52 -19.52 -28.41
N GLY A 65 2.35 -20.50 -28.84
CA GLY A 65 3.48 -20.30 -29.72
C GLY A 65 4.65 -21.24 -29.40
N GLY A 66 5.87 -20.73 -29.35
CA GLY A 66 7.13 -21.50 -29.31
C GLY A 66 7.44 -22.27 -28.02
N GLY A 67 6.50 -22.45 -27.10
CA GLY A 67 6.67 -23.32 -25.93
C GLY A 67 7.59 -22.78 -24.83
N HIS A 68 7.92 -21.49 -24.86
CA HIS A 68 8.72 -20.83 -23.80
C HIS A 68 8.05 -20.97 -22.43
N GLU A 69 8.84 -20.76 -21.37
CA GLU A 69 8.39 -20.94 -19.98
C GLU A 69 7.71 -22.30 -19.75
N ARG A 70 8.29 -23.36 -20.32
CA ARG A 70 7.79 -24.75 -20.22
C ARG A 70 6.38 -24.93 -20.76
N GLY A 71 6.03 -24.17 -21.79
CA GLY A 71 4.72 -24.18 -22.42
C GLY A 71 3.66 -23.34 -21.70
N MET A 72 3.97 -22.75 -20.56
CA MET A 72 2.99 -21.96 -19.79
C MET A 72 2.81 -20.53 -20.34
N ARG A 73 3.84 -19.96 -20.96
CA ARG A 73 3.78 -18.62 -21.55
C ARG A 73 4.75 -18.54 -22.72
N SER A 74 4.23 -18.56 -23.93
CA SER A 74 5.01 -18.45 -25.16
C SER A 74 5.39 -17.00 -25.47
N GLY A 75 6.46 -16.82 -26.23
CA GLY A 75 7.03 -15.55 -26.67
C GLY A 75 8.50 -15.43 -26.28
N THR A 76 9.31 -14.83 -27.16
CA THR A 76 10.74 -14.61 -26.93
C THR A 76 10.96 -13.95 -25.57
N LEU A 77 11.91 -14.45 -24.80
CA LEU A 77 12.19 -13.97 -23.46
C LEU A 77 12.84 -12.58 -23.51
N ASN A 78 12.38 -11.69 -22.63
CA ASN A 78 13.00 -10.39 -22.38
C ASN A 78 14.26 -10.58 -21.52
N VAL A 79 15.34 -11.08 -22.13
CA VAL A 79 16.58 -11.42 -21.40
C VAL A 79 17.13 -10.24 -20.59
N PRO A 80 17.27 -9.01 -21.14
CA PRO A 80 17.75 -7.87 -20.35
C PRO A 80 16.87 -7.57 -19.14
N GLY A 81 15.54 -7.61 -19.31
CA GLY A 81 14.58 -7.39 -18.23
C GLY A 81 14.69 -8.47 -17.15
N ILE A 82 14.84 -9.75 -17.55
CA ILE A 82 14.98 -10.87 -16.61
C ILE A 82 16.27 -10.77 -15.80
N VAL A 83 17.40 -10.43 -16.45
CA VAL A 83 18.69 -10.24 -15.76
C VAL A 83 18.61 -9.06 -14.78
N GLY A 84 18.05 -7.93 -15.20
CA GLY A 84 17.84 -6.79 -14.33
C GLY A 84 16.91 -7.09 -13.15
N PHE A 85 15.87 -7.91 -13.39
CA PHE A 85 14.97 -8.38 -12.34
C PHE A 85 15.69 -9.28 -11.32
N ALA A 86 16.47 -10.23 -11.79
CA ALA A 86 17.27 -11.10 -10.92
C ALA A 86 18.23 -10.28 -10.04
N LYS A 87 18.91 -9.28 -10.64
CA LYS A 87 19.81 -8.40 -9.87
C LYS A 87 19.08 -7.57 -8.83
N ALA A 88 17.91 -7.02 -9.15
CA ALA A 88 17.07 -6.31 -8.21
C ALA A 88 16.65 -7.19 -7.02
N LEU A 89 16.27 -8.45 -7.30
CA LEU A 89 15.90 -9.40 -6.26
C LEU A 89 17.08 -9.79 -5.35
N GLU A 90 18.28 -9.96 -5.92
CA GLU A 90 19.50 -10.20 -5.14
C GLU A 90 19.76 -9.04 -4.17
N LEU A 91 19.75 -7.80 -4.66
CA LEU A 91 19.95 -6.61 -3.83
C LEU A 91 18.87 -6.50 -2.73
N CYS A 92 17.61 -6.73 -3.08
CA CYS A 92 16.53 -6.73 -2.08
C CYS A 92 16.71 -7.82 -1.02
N ARG A 93 17.20 -9.01 -1.39
CA ARG A 93 17.48 -10.08 -0.44
C ARG A 93 18.62 -9.72 0.52
N ASP A 94 19.70 -9.16 -0.04
CA ASP A 94 20.91 -8.86 0.72
C ASP A 94 20.71 -7.66 1.67
N GLU A 95 19.82 -6.73 1.31
CA GLU A 95 19.54 -5.51 2.08
C GLU A 95 18.21 -5.55 2.86
N MET A 96 17.45 -6.65 2.78
CA MET A 96 16.05 -6.73 3.28
C MET A 96 15.91 -6.32 4.73
N GLU A 97 16.77 -6.83 5.62
CA GLU A 97 16.68 -6.59 7.06
C GLU A 97 16.98 -5.13 7.39
N SER A 98 18.10 -4.61 6.91
CA SER A 98 18.51 -3.22 7.15
C SER A 98 17.55 -2.21 6.53
N GLU A 99 17.02 -2.49 5.33
CA GLU A 99 15.98 -1.65 4.72
C GLU A 99 14.67 -1.68 5.49
N ALA A 100 14.24 -2.85 5.96
CA ALA A 100 13.01 -2.98 6.72
C ALA A 100 13.09 -2.21 8.05
N GLU A 101 14.22 -2.29 8.76
CA GLU A 101 14.46 -1.52 9.98
C GLU A 101 14.42 -0.01 9.72
N ARG A 102 15.19 0.45 8.74
CA ARG A 102 15.26 1.86 8.37
C ARG A 102 13.91 2.42 7.91
N GLN A 103 13.22 1.71 7.01
CA GLN A 103 11.92 2.15 6.50
C GLN A 103 10.86 2.14 7.61
N THR A 104 10.92 1.20 8.54
CA THR A 104 10.06 1.20 9.72
C THR A 104 10.31 2.42 10.59
N ALA A 105 11.58 2.74 10.87
CA ALA A 105 11.93 3.92 11.67
C ALA A 105 11.43 5.23 11.03
N LEU A 106 11.62 5.40 9.73
CA LEU A 106 11.13 6.55 8.98
C LEU A 106 9.60 6.65 8.98
N ARG A 107 8.93 5.52 8.78
CA ARG A 107 7.47 5.43 8.84
C ARG A 107 6.92 5.80 10.22
N GLU A 108 7.52 5.26 11.27
CA GLU A 108 7.10 5.56 12.65
C GLU A 108 7.39 7.01 13.03
N ARG A 109 8.51 7.58 12.58
CA ARG A 109 8.83 9.01 12.75
C ARG A 109 7.71 9.88 12.16
N LEU A 110 7.29 9.62 10.92
CA LEU A 110 6.18 10.34 10.29
C LEU A 110 4.90 10.21 11.12
N HIS A 111 4.53 8.97 11.48
CA HIS A 111 3.30 8.70 12.21
C HIS A 111 3.29 9.38 13.59
N GLN A 112 4.37 9.30 14.34
CA GLN A 112 4.49 9.94 15.66
C GLN A 112 4.39 11.46 15.57
N ARG A 113 5.02 12.08 14.57
CA ARG A 113 4.91 13.54 14.37
C ARG A 113 3.48 13.95 14.04
N LEU A 114 2.79 13.20 13.19
CA LEU A 114 1.37 13.47 12.89
C LEU A 114 0.49 13.32 14.14
N GLN A 115 0.72 12.27 14.96
CA GLN A 115 -0.04 12.04 16.17
C GLN A 115 0.21 13.08 17.27
N ALA A 116 1.41 13.64 17.32
CA ALA A 116 1.76 14.66 18.32
C ALA A 116 1.09 16.02 18.05
N GLU A 117 0.79 16.33 16.79
CA GLU A 117 0.34 17.65 16.35
C GLU A 117 -1.12 17.69 15.87
N LEU A 118 -1.71 16.51 15.59
CA LEU A 118 -3.06 16.40 15.04
C LEU A 118 -3.90 15.43 15.87
N ASP A 119 -5.06 15.90 16.28
CA ASP A 119 -6.15 15.06 16.80
C ASP A 119 -6.95 14.42 15.64
N HIS A 120 -7.96 13.63 15.96
CA HIS A 120 -8.88 13.01 14.99
C HIS A 120 -8.18 12.39 13.76
N ILE A 121 -7.01 11.75 13.98
CA ILE A 121 -6.36 10.93 12.96
C ILE A 121 -6.48 9.45 13.31
N LYS A 122 -6.58 8.59 12.30
CA LYS A 122 -6.71 7.14 12.47
C LYS A 122 -5.69 6.41 11.63
N LEU A 123 -4.87 5.58 12.28
CA LEU A 123 -4.01 4.62 11.58
C LEU A 123 -4.86 3.50 11.00
N ASN A 124 -4.77 3.27 9.70
CA ASN A 124 -5.50 2.21 9.03
C ASN A 124 -4.66 0.92 8.94
N GLY A 125 -5.31 -0.22 9.18
CA GLY A 125 -4.69 -1.54 9.21
C GLY A 125 -4.04 -1.88 10.56
N HIS A 126 -3.37 -3.03 10.63
CA HIS A 126 -2.77 -3.52 11.87
C HIS A 126 -1.59 -2.63 12.31
N PRO A 127 -1.45 -2.28 13.59
CA PRO A 127 -0.42 -1.36 14.06
C PRO A 127 1.02 -1.86 13.83
N THR A 128 1.26 -3.16 13.95
CA THR A 128 2.60 -3.75 13.83
C THR A 128 2.74 -4.76 12.68
N GLN A 129 1.69 -5.55 12.38
CA GLN A 129 1.73 -6.54 11.28
C GLN A 129 1.41 -5.84 9.95
N ARG A 130 2.36 -5.06 9.46
CA ARG A 130 2.29 -4.30 8.21
C ARG A 130 3.63 -4.28 7.50
N LEU A 131 3.61 -3.95 6.21
CA LEU A 131 4.84 -3.74 5.47
C LEU A 131 5.67 -2.60 6.07
N PRO A 132 7.00 -2.70 6.11
CA PRO A 132 7.87 -1.70 6.74
C PRO A 132 7.72 -0.31 6.12
N ASN A 133 7.44 -0.25 4.83
CA ASN A 133 7.42 0.95 4.02
C ASN A 133 6.04 1.59 3.81
N ASN A 134 4.99 1.10 4.47
CA ASN A 134 3.61 1.54 4.19
C ASN A 134 2.96 2.13 5.45
N LEU A 135 2.56 3.40 5.36
CA LEU A 135 1.72 4.09 6.32
C LEU A 135 0.44 4.54 5.63
N ASN A 136 -0.72 4.20 6.19
CA ASN A 136 -2.00 4.73 5.75
C ASN A 136 -2.70 5.37 6.95
N VAL A 137 -3.02 6.65 6.84
CA VAL A 137 -3.65 7.45 7.89
C VAL A 137 -4.86 8.16 7.31
N SER A 138 -5.98 8.11 8.02
CA SER A 138 -7.15 8.93 7.75
C SER A 138 -7.14 10.18 8.63
N PHE A 139 -7.57 11.29 8.06
CA PHE A 139 -7.61 12.60 8.72
C PHE A 139 -9.07 13.07 8.84
N GLY A 140 -9.64 13.06 10.03
CA GLY A 140 -11.02 13.51 10.26
C GLY A 140 -11.21 14.99 9.94
N TYR A 141 -12.42 15.32 9.47
CA TYR A 141 -12.87 16.68 9.18
C TYR A 141 -12.10 17.44 8.09
N VAL A 142 -11.44 16.69 7.20
CA VAL A 142 -10.82 17.23 5.99
C VAL A 142 -11.28 16.46 4.78
N GLU A 143 -11.38 17.15 3.65
CA GLU A 143 -11.70 16.55 2.38
C GLU A 143 -10.39 16.05 1.72
N GLY A 144 -10.37 14.77 1.28
CA GLY A 144 -9.13 14.09 0.85
C GLY A 144 -8.49 14.67 -0.41
N GLU A 145 -9.28 15.12 -1.39
CA GLU A 145 -8.75 15.73 -2.61
C GLU A 145 -8.12 17.09 -2.32
N SER A 146 -8.78 17.91 -1.50
CA SER A 146 -8.26 19.20 -1.04
C SER A 146 -6.95 19.03 -0.25
N LEU A 147 -6.86 17.96 0.56
CA LEU A 147 -5.63 17.64 1.27
C LEU A 147 -4.48 17.28 0.31
N ILE A 148 -4.75 16.43 -0.69
CA ILE A 148 -3.74 16.07 -1.71
C ILE A 148 -3.30 17.31 -2.52
N MET A 149 -4.25 18.18 -2.88
CA MET A 149 -3.93 19.44 -3.56
C MET A 149 -3.06 20.37 -2.69
N GLY A 150 -3.32 20.39 -1.39
CA GLY A 150 -2.57 21.21 -0.42
C GLY A 150 -1.12 20.76 -0.21
N ILE A 151 -0.78 19.54 -0.61
CA ILE A 151 0.55 18.94 -0.50
C ILE A 151 1.09 18.48 -1.87
N SER A 152 0.79 19.22 -2.93
CA SER A 152 1.07 18.84 -4.32
C SER A 152 2.56 18.63 -4.64
N ASP A 153 3.45 19.09 -3.78
CA ASP A 153 4.90 18.89 -3.83
C ASP A 153 5.36 17.55 -3.19
N ILE A 154 4.43 16.77 -2.63
CA ILE A 154 4.70 15.46 -2.01
C ILE A 154 3.97 14.37 -2.80
N ALA A 155 4.70 13.37 -3.27
CA ALA A 155 4.13 12.22 -3.97
C ALA A 155 3.47 11.24 -2.98
N VAL A 156 2.18 11.36 -2.80
CA VAL A 156 1.33 10.47 -2.00
C VAL A 156 0.22 9.84 -2.85
N SER A 157 -0.55 8.94 -2.28
CA SER A 157 -1.76 8.45 -2.94
C SER A 157 -2.95 8.42 -1.98
N SER A 158 -4.14 8.66 -2.50
CA SER A 158 -5.37 8.39 -1.76
C SER A 158 -5.53 6.89 -1.51
N GLY A 159 -6.38 6.53 -0.55
CA GLY A 159 -6.71 5.13 -0.28
C GLY A 159 -7.34 4.38 -1.46
N SER A 160 -7.84 5.11 -2.47
CA SER A 160 -8.52 4.58 -3.65
C SER A 160 -7.70 4.66 -4.95
N ALA A 161 -6.38 4.57 -4.88
CA ALA A 161 -5.47 4.75 -6.04
C ALA A 161 -5.77 3.85 -7.27
N CYS A 162 -6.56 2.80 -7.15
CA CYS A 162 -6.98 1.93 -8.26
C CYS A 162 -8.32 2.34 -8.88
N THR A 163 -9.07 3.26 -8.27
CA THR A 163 -10.40 3.70 -8.70
C THR A 163 -10.50 5.22 -8.83
N SER A 164 -9.43 5.85 -9.30
CA SER A 164 -9.36 7.32 -9.51
C SER A 164 -10.48 7.90 -10.40
N ALA A 165 -11.33 7.05 -10.97
CA ALA A 165 -12.52 7.43 -11.73
C ALA A 165 -13.84 7.23 -10.96
N SER A 166 -13.84 6.68 -9.75
CA SER A 166 -15.03 6.49 -8.93
C SER A 166 -14.93 7.29 -7.63
N LEU A 167 -16.02 7.97 -7.30
CA LEU A 167 -16.21 8.68 -6.02
C LEU A 167 -16.33 7.72 -4.83
N GLU A 168 -16.18 6.40 -5.04
CA GLU A 168 -16.35 5.42 -3.98
C GLU A 168 -15.07 5.28 -3.13
N PRO A 169 -15.20 5.21 -1.79
CA PRO A 169 -14.09 4.97 -0.90
C PRO A 169 -13.52 3.57 -1.11
N SER A 170 -12.25 3.39 -0.77
CA SER A 170 -11.55 2.11 -0.88
C SER A 170 -12.31 0.97 -0.20
N TYR A 171 -12.67 -0.07 -0.97
CA TYR A 171 -13.30 -1.28 -0.42
C TYR A 171 -12.42 -1.98 0.64
N VAL A 172 -11.09 -1.79 0.57
CA VAL A 172 -10.15 -2.32 1.57
C VAL A 172 -10.35 -1.58 2.90
N LEU A 173 -10.46 -0.26 2.88
CA LEU A 173 -10.69 0.52 4.10
C LEU A 173 -12.06 0.23 4.71
N ARG A 174 -13.09 0.07 3.88
CA ARG A 174 -14.41 -0.39 4.34
C ARG A 174 -14.33 -1.76 5.00
N ALA A 175 -13.61 -2.72 4.41
CA ALA A 175 -13.40 -4.05 4.99
C ALA A 175 -12.61 -4.02 6.32
N LEU A 176 -11.79 -3.00 6.53
CA LEU A 176 -11.10 -2.73 7.80
C LEU A 176 -11.98 -2.02 8.83
N GLY A 177 -13.24 -1.74 8.53
CA GLY A 177 -14.17 -1.03 9.42
C GLY A 177 -13.89 0.47 9.52
N VAL A 178 -13.29 1.06 8.48
CA VAL A 178 -13.14 2.51 8.37
C VAL A 178 -14.43 3.06 7.76
N GLY A 179 -15.08 4.00 8.45
CA GLY A 179 -16.25 4.70 7.92
C GLY A 179 -15.93 5.46 6.64
N ASP A 180 -16.94 5.70 5.81
CA ASP A 180 -16.77 6.28 4.47
C ASP A 180 -16.07 7.65 4.53
N ASP A 181 -16.43 8.52 5.46
CA ASP A 181 -15.80 9.85 5.61
C ASP A 181 -14.28 9.74 5.86
N LEU A 182 -13.88 8.88 6.80
CA LEU A 182 -12.46 8.63 7.09
C LEU A 182 -11.74 7.87 5.97
N ALA A 183 -12.47 7.07 5.21
CA ALA A 183 -11.89 6.37 4.06
C ALA A 183 -11.59 7.32 2.91
N HIS A 184 -12.44 8.34 2.69
CA HIS A 184 -12.22 9.40 1.70
C HIS A 184 -11.03 10.31 2.05
N SER A 185 -10.83 10.59 3.33
CA SER A 185 -9.73 11.44 3.82
C SER A 185 -8.44 10.67 4.11
N SER A 186 -8.33 9.41 3.65
CA SER A 186 -7.15 8.60 3.87
C SER A 186 -6.02 8.91 2.90
N ILE A 187 -4.81 9.04 3.42
CA ILE A 187 -3.58 9.20 2.64
C ILE A 187 -2.67 8.00 2.89
N ARG A 188 -2.14 7.43 1.80
CA ARG A 188 -1.11 6.39 1.85
C ARG A 188 0.25 6.98 1.55
N PHE A 189 1.15 6.89 2.51
CA PHE A 189 2.55 7.26 2.39
C PHE A 189 3.37 6.00 2.10
N GLY A 190 4.24 6.08 1.10
CA GLY A 190 5.17 5.03 0.73
C GLY A 190 6.60 5.49 0.97
N VAL A 191 7.27 4.87 1.94
CA VAL A 191 8.70 5.09 2.20
C VAL A 191 9.51 4.19 1.27
N GLY A 192 10.58 4.72 0.69
CA GLY A 192 11.43 3.99 -0.25
C GLY A 192 12.88 3.83 0.23
N ARG A 193 13.69 3.16 -0.61
CA ARG A 193 15.13 2.95 -0.39
C ARG A 193 15.89 4.26 -0.21
N PHE A 194 15.51 5.30 -0.92
CA PHE A 194 16.22 6.58 -0.96
C PHE A 194 15.56 7.67 -0.13
N THR A 195 14.44 7.38 0.54
CA THR A 195 13.76 8.34 1.41
C THR A 195 14.65 8.70 2.60
N THR A 196 14.82 10.00 2.87
CA THR A 196 15.63 10.53 3.97
C THR A 196 14.78 10.96 5.17
N GLU A 197 15.43 11.22 6.31
CA GLU A 197 14.75 11.76 7.49
C GLU A 197 14.24 13.19 7.24
N GLU A 198 15.00 13.99 6.50
CA GLU A 198 14.61 15.36 6.14
C GLU A 198 13.35 15.38 5.27
N GLU A 199 13.22 14.44 4.32
CA GLU A 199 12.01 14.30 3.51
C GLU A 199 10.80 13.87 4.37
N ILE A 200 11.00 13.02 5.36
CA ILE A 200 9.97 12.63 6.32
C ILE A 200 9.55 13.82 7.17
N ASP A 201 10.48 14.59 7.68
CA ASP A 201 10.19 15.78 8.50
C ASP A 201 9.48 16.85 7.69
N TYR A 202 9.94 17.12 6.48
CA TYR A 202 9.26 18.00 5.54
C TYR A 202 7.81 17.54 5.25
N THR A 203 7.63 16.24 5.01
CA THR A 203 6.31 15.66 4.77
C THR A 203 5.40 15.85 5.99
N ALA A 204 5.91 15.61 7.18
CA ALA A 204 5.15 15.81 8.41
C ALA A 204 4.70 17.27 8.58
N ASP A 205 5.62 18.23 8.41
CA ASP A 205 5.32 19.66 8.55
C ASP A 205 4.26 20.13 7.55
N LYS A 206 4.40 19.72 6.29
CA LYS A 206 3.43 20.04 5.24
C LYS A 206 2.06 19.45 5.51
N MET A 207 2.01 18.18 5.94
CA MET A 207 0.76 17.51 6.28
C MET A 207 0.06 18.20 7.46
N ILE A 208 0.79 18.50 8.52
CA ILE A 208 0.27 19.18 9.72
C ILE A 208 -0.31 20.55 9.33
N PHE A 209 0.44 21.32 8.56
CA PHE A 209 -0.01 22.62 8.07
C PHE A 209 -1.29 22.51 7.21
N ALA A 210 -1.30 21.61 6.23
CA ALA A 210 -2.43 21.45 5.33
C ALA A 210 -3.70 20.98 6.08
N VAL A 211 -3.57 20.01 6.99
CA VAL A 211 -4.70 19.52 7.80
C VAL A 211 -5.25 20.61 8.70
N LYS A 212 -4.39 21.33 9.44
CA LYS A 212 -4.84 22.45 10.30
C LYS A 212 -5.59 23.51 9.50
N ARG A 213 -5.00 23.93 8.36
CA ARG A 213 -5.63 24.91 7.46
C ARG A 213 -7.00 24.48 6.92
N LEU A 214 -7.15 23.22 6.52
CA LEU A 214 -8.42 22.69 6.01
C LEU A 214 -9.46 22.60 7.13
N ARG A 215 -9.06 22.23 8.33
CA ARG A 215 -9.94 22.19 9.51
C ARG A 215 -10.41 23.56 9.94
N ASP A 216 -9.56 24.59 9.86
CA ASP A 216 -9.94 25.99 10.14
C ASP A 216 -11.04 26.49 9.21
N MET A 217 -11.21 25.86 8.03
CA MET A 217 -12.27 26.16 7.08
C MET A 217 -13.45 25.17 7.13
N SER A 218 -13.43 24.21 8.03
CA SER A 218 -14.43 23.14 8.13
C SER A 218 -15.49 23.45 9.19
N PRO A 219 -16.74 23.74 8.82
CA PRO A 219 -17.82 23.95 9.80
C PRO A 219 -18.04 22.74 10.72
N LEU A 220 -17.80 21.52 10.19
CA LEU A 220 -17.92 20.30 10.98
C LEU A 220 -16.87 20.23 12.08
N TYR A 221 -15.65 20.68 11.81
CA TYR A 221 -14.59 20.71 12.80
C TYR A 221 -14.86 21.78 13.87
N GLU A 222 -15.37 22.95 13.48
CA GLU A 222 -15.80 24.01 14.40
C GLU A 222 -16.86 23.50 15.38
N MET A 223 -17.90 22.83 14.89
CA MET A 223 -18.94 22.21 15.74
C MET A 223 -18.35 21.21 16.75
N VAL A 224 -17.38 20.40 16.33
CA VAL A 224 -16.71 19.43 17.21
C VAL A 224 -15.87 20.14 18.29
N GLN A 225 -15.18 21.23 17.93
CA GLN A 225 -14.44 22.06 18.90
C GLN A 225 -15.37 22.70 19.93
N GLU A 226 -16.60 23.05 19.56
CA GLU A 226 -17.65 23.52 20.44
C GLU A 226 -18.28 22.40 21.30
N GLY A 227 -17.86 21.17 21.15
CA GLY A 227 -18.34 20.01 21.89
C GLY A 227 -19.65 19.41 21.36
N ILE A 228 -20.06 19.77 20.17
CA ILE A 228 -21.25 19.22 19.50
C ILE A 228 -20.95 17.80 18.98
N ASP A 229 -21.73 16.81 19.42
CA ASP A 229 -21.68 15.47 18.88
C ASP A 229 -22.43 15.41 17.55
N LEU A 230 -21.66 15.29 16.44
CA LEU A 230 -22.20 15.27 15.08
C LEU A 230 -23.15 14.09 14.83
N SER A 231 -23.07 13.01 15.62
CA SER A 231 -23.99 11.89 15.51
C SER A 231 -25.42 12.22 15.96
N THR A 232 -25.57 13.28 16.74
CA THR A 232 -26.86 13.76 17.26
C THR A 232 -27.49 14.85 16.38
N VAL A 233 -26.75 15.37 15.43
CA VAL A 233 -27.21 16.44 14.53
C VAL A 233 -28.16 15.88 13.47
N ASN A 234 -29.34 16.46 13.38
CA ASN A 234 -30.34 16.05 12.38
C ASN A 234 -30.05 16.77 11.04
N TRP A 235 -29.43 16.06 10.12
CA TRP A 235 -29.10 16.57 8.80
C TRP A 235 -30.35 16.49 7.90
N THR A 236 -31.08 17.58 7.75
CA THR A 236 -32.15 17.68 6.76
C THR A 236 -31.58 17.89 5.38
N PRO A 237 -31.82 16.98 4.41
CA PRO A 237 -31.46 17.27 3.02
C PRO A 237 -32.28 18.46 2.51
N HIS A 238 -31.61 19.46 1.96
CA HIS A 238 -32.25 20.55 1.21
C HIS A 238 -32.49 20.16 -0.23
#